data_6b08bfa0ca2f1aa74d049b03744bf9d0
#
_entry.id   6b08bfa0ca2f1aa74d049b03744bf9d0
#
_cell.length_a   1.000
_cell.length_b   1.000
_cell.length_c   1.000
_cell.angle_alpha   90.00
_cell.angle_beta   90.00
_cell.angle_gamma   90.00
#
_symmetry.space_group_name_H-M   'P 1'
#
loop_
_entity.id
_entity.type
_entity.pdbx_description
1 polymer ?
#
loop_
_entity_poly.entity_id
_entity_poly.type
_entity_poly.pdbx_seq_one_letter_code
_entity_poly.pdbx_strand_id
1 'polypeptide(L)'
;MRCCTWLDGGCGGLLPLSGFFAGAKTVKLEPLYTLIGPDMQAVDRVIRERLHSDVVLVRQVAEYIIQSGGKRLRPALVLLAAGAMGYRGAHHHELAAVIEFIHTATLLHDDVVDESDLRRGRQTANAMFGNAASVLVGDFLYSRAFQMMVGVGDMRIMQVLSDATNIIAEGEVLQLMNCHDADVDEARYLQVIRYKTAKLFEAASRLGAIVGKASPEIEERLAAYGTHLGTAFQIIDDVLDYSGAEAETGKHLGDDLAEGKPTLPLIYVMQHGTPEQAACVRRAIEQGGRDDFPAVLDAVRAAGALEHAKACARLEADLAAQSIAALPPSNYKESLLELSSFAVARAY
;
A
#
# COMPACT_ATOMS: atom_id res chain seq x y z
N MET A 1 25.83 -7.14 5.33
CA MET A 1 25.13 -7.78 6.45
C MET A 1 24.92 -6.76 7.57
N ARG A 2 24.02 -5.83 7.41
CA ARG A 2 23.43 -4.96 8.46
C ARG A 2 22.17 -4.30 7.88
N CYS A 3 21.15 -5.07 7.62
CA CYS A 3 19.77 -4.59 7.59
C CYS A 3 19.29 -4.60 9.04
N CYS A 4 18.77 -3.49 9.57
CA CYS A 4 18.26 -3.34 10.93
C CYS A 4 19.29 -3.05 12.03
N THR A 5 19.71 -1.79 12.15
CA THR A 5 20.21 -1.23 13.42
C THR A 5 19.10 -0.38 14.08
N TRP A 6 18.02 -1.02 14.52
CA TRP A 6 17.02 -0.41 15.42
C TRP A 6 16.53 -1.44 16.42
N LEU A 7 17.43 -1.94 17.28
CA LEU A 7 17.09 -2.67 18.52
C LEU A 7 18.22 -2.51 19.52
N ASP A 8 18.30 -1.34 20.16
CA ASP A 8 18.89 -1.23 21.48
C ASP A 8 17.79 -0.81 22.46
N GLY A 9 17.21 -1.79 23.12
CA GLY A 9 16.21 -1.58 24.18
C GLY A 9 15.50 -2.88 24.59
N GLY A 10 16.15 -3.75 25.40
CA GLY A 10 15.46 -4.71 26.27
C GLY A 10 15.35 -6.15 25.78
N CYS A 11 16.26 -6.98 26.22
CA CYS A 11 16.25 -8.44 26.11
C CYS A 11 15.01 -9.10 26.72
N GLY A 12 14.18 -9.74 25.90
CA GLY A 12 13.27 -10.80 26.28
C GLY A 12 13.34 -11.89 25.21
N GLY A 13 13.73 -13.11 25.60
CA GLY A 13 14.16 -14.23 24.77
C GLY A 13 13.37 -14.46 23.49
N LEU A 14 14.05 -14.34 22.37
CA LEU A 14 13.58 -14.72 21.04
C LEU A 14 13.64 -16.24 20.89
N LEU A 15 12.50 -16.87 20.71
CA LEU A 15 12.40 -18.25 20.20
C LEU A 15 12.83 -18.27 18.72
N PRO A 16 13.51 -19.32 18.22
CA PRO A 16 13.96 -19.38 16.83
C PRO A 16 12.79 -19.49 15.86
N LEU A 17 12.70 -18.52 14.93
CA LEU A 17 11.63 -18.36 13.93
C LEU A 17 11.80 -19.23 12.66
N SER A 18 12.32 -20.44 12.77
CA SER A 18 12.58 -21.33 11.62
C SER A 18 11.41 -22.26 11.29
N GLY A 19 10.16 -21.81 11.34
CA GLY A 19 9.04 -22.73 11.18
C GLY A 19 7.82 -22.30 10.38
N PHE A 20 7.66 -21.04 10.00
CA PHE A 20 6.35 -20.57 9.47
C PHE A 20 6.19 -20.64 7.95
N PHE A 21 7.24 -20.62 7.16
CA PHE A 21 7.13 -20.66 5.69
C PHE A 21 8.01 -21.75 5.06
N ALA A 22 7.63 -23.01 5.25
CA ALA A 22 8.15 -24.13 4.47
C ALA A 22 7.18 -24.46 3.33
N GLY A 23 7.48 -24.00 2.12
CA GLY A 23 6.78 -24.34 0.88
C GLY A 23 5.99 -23.17 0.29
N ALA A 24 6.36 -22.75 -0.93
CA ALA A 24 5.61 -21.78 -1.72
C ALA A 24 4.23 -22.36 -2.10
N LYS A 25 3.24 -22.25 -1.20
CA LYS A 25 1.83 -22.45 -1.56
C LYS A 25 1.37 -21.16 -2.21
N THR A 26 0.76 -21.28 -3.39
CA THR A 26 0.03 -20.17 -4.01
C THR A 26 -1.01 -19.69 -3.01
N VAL A 27 -0.79 -18.54 -2.38
CA VAL A 27 -1.72 -17.98 -1.41
C VAL A 27 -2.93 -17.45 -2.17
N LYS A 28 -4.09 -18.04 -1.93
CA LYS A 28 -5.34 -17.68 -2.59
C LYS A 28 -6.14 -16.74 -1.70
N LEU A 29 -6.64 -15.65 -2.27
CA LEU A 29 -7.50 -14.68 -1.55
C LEU A 29 -8.98 -15.09 -1.51
N GLU A 30 -9.39 -16.14 -2.25
CA GLU A 30 -10.78 -16.57 -2.30
C GLU A 30 -11.40 -16.88 -0.94
N PRO A 31 -10.71 -17.57 0.01
CA PRO A 31 -11.29 -17.83 1.33
C PRO A 31 -11.56 -16.54 2.11
N LEU A 32 -10.65 -15.58 2.04
CA LEU A 32 -10.80 -14.27 2.65
C LEU A 32 -12.02 -13.53 2.10
N TYR A 33 -12.14 -13.42 0.76
CA TYR A 33 -13.29 -12.74 0.14
C TYR A 33 -14.60 -13.52 0.30
N THR A 34 -14.55 -14.83 0.50
CA THR A 34 -15.74 -15.61 0.87
C THR A 34 -16.20 -15.24 2.28
N LEU A 35 -15.26 -15.09 3.24
CA LEU A 35 -15.56 -14.74 4.63
C LEU A 35 -16.23 -13.36 4.74
N ILE A 36 -15.69 -12.34 4.04
CA ILE A 36 -16.17 -10.96 4.10
C ILE A 36 -17.10 -10.57 2.92
N GLY A 37 -17.51 -11.52 2.10
CA GLY A 37 -18.27 -11.26 0.88
C GLY A 37 -19.56 -10.45 1.10
N PRO A 38 -20.42 -10.79 2.08
CA PRO A 38 -21.60 -9.99 2.40
C PRO A 38 -21.26 -8.56 2.81
N ASP A 39 -20.19 -8.37 3.59
CA ASP A 39 -19.73 -7.06 4.03
C ASP A 39 -19.15 -6.25 2.87
N MET A 40 -18.36 -6.85 1.98
CA MET A 40 -17.86 -6.19 0.76
C MET A 40 -19.01 -5.73 -0.15
N GLN A 41 -20.09 -6.52 -0.27
CA GLN A 41 -21.28 -6.08 -1.00
C GLN A 41 -21.98 -4.89 -0.32
N ALA A 42 -21.97 -4.84 1.01
CA ALA A 42 -22.48 -3.68 1.76
C ALA A 42 -21.59 -2.44 1.52
N VAL A 43 -20.28 -2.60 1.52
CA VAL A 43 -19.32 -1.52 1.16
C VAL A 43 -19.60 -1.01 -0.26
N ASP A 44 -19.82 -1.89 -1.23
CA ASP A 44 -20.14 -1.49 -2.61
C ASP A 44 -21.44 -0.68 -2.70
N ARG A 45 -22.45 -1.02 -1.90
CA ARG A 45 -23.69 -0.23 -1.83
C ARG A 45 -23.40 1.17 -1.25
N VAL A 46 -22.68 1.25 -0.13
CA VAL A 46 -22.29 2.53 0.48
C VAL A 46 -21.50 3.39 -0.53
N ILE A 47 -20.52 2.82 -1.22
CA ILE A 47 -19.73 3.54 -2.23
C ILE A 47 -20.66 4.13 -3.30
N ARG A 48 -21.58 3.33 -3.88
CA ARG A 48 -22.49 3.81 -4.94
C ARG A 48 -23.42 4.92 -4.44
N GLU A 49 -23.96 4.78 -3.23
CA GLU A 49 -24.83 5.79 -2.62
C GLU A 49 -24.08 7.11 -2.37
N ARG A 50 -22.84 7.02 -1.86
CA ARG A 50 -22.03 8.18 -1.52
C ARG A 50 -21.38 8.85 -2.73
N LEU A 51 -21.27 8.18 -3.87
CA LEU A 51 -20.80 8.77 -5.13
C LEU A 51 -21.82 9.66 -5.82
N HIS A 52 -23.08 9.62 -5.38
CA HIS A 52 -24.12 10.45 -6.02
C HIS A 52 -23.78 11.93 -5.96
N SER A 53 -23.86 12.59 -7.13
CA SER A 53 -23.68 14.03 -7.31
C SER A 53 -24.56 14.50 -8.47
N ASP A 54 -25.10 15.69 -8.39
CA ASP A 54 -25.84 16.33 -9.49
C ASP A 54 -24.91 16.78 -10.63
N VAL A 55 -23.60 16.89 -10.33
CA VAL A 55 -22.58 17.24 -11.32
C VAL A 55 -22.21 16.00 -12.14
N VAL A 56 -22.56 16.00 -13.43
CA VAL A 56 -22.41 14.85 -14.32
C VAL A 56 -20.96 14.38 -14.43
N LEU A 57 -20.00 15.30 -14.56
CA LEU A 57 -18.58 14.98 -14.71
C LEU A 57 -18.04 14.27 -13.46
N VAL A 58 -18.46 14.69 -12.27
CA VAL A 58 -18.07 14.04 -11.00
C VAL A 58 -18.49 12.57 -11.00
N ARG A 59 -19.75 12.27 -11.40
CA ARG A 59 -20.22 10.89 -11.48
C ARG A 59 -19.42 10.06 -12.49
N GLN A 60 -19.22 10.60 -13.70
CA GLN A 60 -18.53 9.90 -14.79
C GLN A 60 -17.10 9.51 -14.40
N VAL A 61 -16.31 10.46 -13.86
CA VAL A 61 -14.92 10.20 -13.47
C VAL A 61 -14.84 9.27 -12.25
N ALA A 62 -15.68 9.50 -11.22
CA ALA A 62 -15.70 8.68 -10.03
C ALA A 62 -16.15 7.24 -10.34
N GLU A 63 -17.16 7.03 -11.17
CA GLU A 63 -17.57 5.70 -11.62
C GLU A 63 -16.47 5.03 -12.45
N TYR A 64 -15.81 5.76 -13.34
CA TYR A 64 -14.72 5.23 -14.16
C TYR A 64 -13.60 4.66 -13.32
N ILE A 65 -13.09 5.43 -12.33
CA ILE A 65 -11.96 4.99 -11.51
C ILE A 65 -12.36 3.84 -10.57
N ILE A 66 -13.54 3.87 -9.96
CA ILE A 66 -14.02 2.81 -9.07
C ILE A 66 -14.25 1.49 -9.83
N GLN A 67 -14.76 1.58 -11.08
CA GLN A 67 -14.94 0.41 -11.95
C GLN A 67 -13.64 -0.12 -12.54
N SER A 68 -12.53 0.60 -12.43
CA SER A 68 -11.20 0.14 -12.89
C SER A 68 -10.69 -1.08 -12.11
N GLY A 69 -11.45 -1.53 -11.11
CA GLY A 69 -11.18 -2.74 -10.37
C GLY A 69 -10.09 -2.55 -9.32
N GLY A 70 -9.56 -3.66 -8.85
CA GLY A 70 -8.53 -3.75 -7.84
C GLY A 70 -8.86 -4.79 -6.79
N LYS A 71 -7.84 -5.21 -6.04
CA LYS A 71 -8.00 -6.24 -5.00
C LYS A 71 -8.75 -5.72 -3.75
N ARG A 72 -8.98 -4.41 -3.65
CA ARG A 72 -9.69 -3.77 -2.51
C ARG A 72 -9.19 -4.25 -1.15
N LEU A 73 -7.87 -4.36 -1.00
CA LEU A 73 -7.25 -4.88 0.24
C LEU A 73 -7.46 -3.95 1.43
N ARG A 74 -7.46 -2.63 1.20
CA ARG A 74 -7.64 -1.65 2.28
C ARG A 74 -9.05 -1.69 2.89
N PRO A 75 -10.15 -1.68 2.12
CA PRO A 75 -11.48 -1.98 2.65
C PRO A 75 -11.56 -3.33 3.36
N ALA A 76 -10.98 -4.38 2.78
CA ALA A 76 -10.95 -5.71 3.39
C ALA A 76 -10.28 -5.70 4.77
N LEU A 77 -9.21 -4.92 4.96
CA LEU A 77 -8.54 -4.78 6.26
C LEU A 77 -9.46 -4.21 7.35
N VAL A 78 -10.26 -3.17 7.03
CA VAL A 78 -11.24 -2.64 7.98
C VAL A 78 -12.21 -3.73 8.40
N LEU A 79 -12.73 -4.49 7.44
CA LEU A 79 -13.72 -5.54 7.68
C LEU A 79 -13.12 -6.71 8.49
N LEU A 80 -11.92 -7.14 8.12
CA LEU A 80 -11.23 -8.24 8.82
C LEU A 80 -10.85 -7.86 10.24
N ALA A 81 -10.30 -6.66 10.45
CA ALA A 81 -9.94 -6.17 11.78
C ALA A 81 -11.19 -6.00 12.68
N ALA A 82 -12.27 -5.43 12.15
CA ALA A 82 -13.55 -5.33 12.87
C ALA A 82 -14.12 -6.72 13.21
N GLY A 83 -14.09 -7.64 12.24
CA GLY A 83 -14.54 -9.01 12.42
C GLY A 83 -13.73 -9.79 13.45
N ALA A 84 -12.41 -9.61 13.49
CA ALA A 84 -11.53 -10.20 14.49
C ALA A 84 -11.84 -9.71 15.92
N MET A 85 -12.38 -8.50 16.05
CA MET A 85 -12.88 -7.94 17.32
C MET A 85 -14.34 -8.31 17.61
N GLY A 86 -14.96 -9.13 16.78
CA GLY A 86 -16.35 -9.56 16.97
C GLY A 86 -17.40 -8.48 16.67
N TYR A 87 -17.03 -7.40 15.97
CA TYR A 87 -17.96 -6.33 15.62
C TYR A 87 -19.11 -6.82 14.73
N ARG A 88 -20.33 -6.32 14.99
CA ARG A 88 -21.56 -6.70 14.27
C ARG A 88 -22.41 -5.49 13.85
N GLY A 89 -21.88 -4.26 14.00
CA GLY A 89 -22.59 -3.05 13.57
C GLY A 89 -22.44 -2.78 12.07
N ALA A 90 -22.75 -1.55 11.63
CA ALA A 90 -22.69 -1.14 10.22
C ALA A 90 -21.55 -0.12 9.94
N HIS A 91 -20.95 0.50 10.95
CA HIS A 91 -19.95 1.54 10.74
C HIS A 91 -18.70 1.05 10.03
N HIS A 92 -18.33 -0.23 10.14
CA HIS A 92 -17.18 -0.79 9.41
C HIS A 92 -17.40 -0.78 7.88
N HIS A 93 -18.63 -0.85 7.37
CA HIS A 93 -18.92 -0.69 5.94
C HIS A 93 -18.69 0.75 5.48
N GLU A 94 -19.16 1.72 6.27
CA GLU A 94 -18.95 3.15 6.01
C GLU A 94 -17.45 3.49 6.02
N LEU A 95 -16.71 3.00 7.04
CA LEU A 95 -15.28 3.24 7.18
C LEU A 95 -14.44 2.55 6.09
N ALA A 96 -14.84 1.35 5.68
CA ALA A 96 -14.22 0.68 4.55
C ALA A 96 -14.39 1.47 3.25
N ALA A 97 -15.57 2.07 3.04
CA ALA A 97 -15.84 2.95 1.91
C ALA A 97 -15.05 4.27 2.02
N VAL A 98 -14.90 4.85 3.21
CA VAL A 98 -14.04 6.03 3.47
C VAL A 98 -12.61 5.76 3.07
N ILE A 99 -12.04 4.64 3.50
CA ILE A 99 -10.68 4.22 3.15
C ILE A 99 -10.52 4.08 1.63
N GLU A 100 -11.52 3.51 0.94
CA GLU A 100 -11.49 3.37 -0.52
C GLU A 100 -11.60 4.72 -1.23
N PHE A 101 -12.39 5.67 -0.70
CA PHE A 101 -12.49 7.02 -1.27
C PHE A 101 -11.18 7.79 -1.11
N ILE A 102 -10.55 7.75 0.05
CA ILE A 102 -9.24 8.37 0.26
C ILE A 102 -8.21 7.76 -0.71
N HIS A 103 -8.14 6.42 -0.77
CA HIS A 103 -7.23 5.75 -1.70
C HIS A 103 -7.50 6.11 -3.17
N THR A 104 -8.78 6.16 -3.57
CA THR A 104 -9.13 6.51 -4.95
C THR A 104 -8.80 7.97 -5.27
N ALA A 105 -8.96 8.88 -4.32
CA ALA A 105 -8.58 10.27 -4.46
C ALA A 105 -7.06 10.41 -4.65
N THR A 106 -6.25 9.70 -3.84
CA THR A 106 -4.78 9.70 -4.03
C THR A 106 -4.40 9.16 -5.40
N LEU A 107 -5.03 8.08 -5.89
CA LEU A 107 -4.75 7.57 -7.24
C LEU A 107 -5.06 8.58 -8.35
N LEU A 108 -6.15 9.37 -8.21
CA LEU A 108 -6.50 10.41 -9.20
C LEU A 108 -5.49 11.56 -9.21
N HIS A 109 -4.93 11.90 -8.06
CA HIS A 109 -3.90 12.93 -7.93
C HIS A 109 -2.54 12.41 -8.41
N ASP A 110 -2.15 11.20 -8.01
CA ASP A 110 -0.90 10.54 -8.39
C ASP A 110 -0.79 10.40 -9.91
N ASP A 111 -1.86 9.94 -10.58
CA ASP A 111 -1.85 9.78 -12.04
C ASP A 111 -1.57 11.11 -12.78
N VAL A 112 -1.92 12.26 -12.18
CA VAL A 112 -1.61 13.59 -12.74
C VAL A 112 -0.17 13.99 -12.41
N VAL A 113 0.30 13.76 -11.18
CA VAL A 113 1.66 14.12 -10.74
C VAL A 113 2.71 13.28 -11.48
N ASP A 114 2.46 11.98 -11.61
CA ASP A 114 3.33 11.01 -12.27
C ASP A 114 3.17 11.03 -13.81
N GLU A 115 2.28 11.89 -14.37
CA GLU A 115 1.96 11.95 -15.80
C GLU A 115 1.61 10.58 -16.41
N SER A 116 0.96 9.73 -15.62
CA SER A 116 0.67 8.34 -15.99
C SER A 116 -0.49 8.26 -17.01
N ASP A 117 -0.30 7.48 -18.08
CA ASP A 117 -1.33 7.23 -19.10
C ASP A 117 -2.09 5.94 -18.91
N LEU A 118 -1.49 4.96 -18.20
CA LEU A 118 -2.03 3.62 -17.99
C LEU A 118 -2.05 3.22 -16.52
N ARG A 119 -3.18 2.65 -16.08
CA ARG A 119 -3.35 2.02 -14.77
C ARG A 119 -4.17 0.74 -14.88
N ARG A 120 -3.62 -0.38 -14.43
CA ARG A 120 -4.29 -1.70 -14.50
C ARG A 120 -4.71 -2.08 -15.93
N GLY A 121 -3.89 -1.75 -16.92
CA GLY A 121 -4.16 -2.03 -18.34
C GLY A 121 -5.26 -1.16 -18.97
N ARG A 122 -5.71 -0.08 -18.29
CA ARG A 122 -6.70 0.89 -18.81
C ARG A 122 -6.10 2.30 -18.77
N GLN A 123 -6.59 3.17 -19.62
CA GLN A 123 -6.22 4.59 -19.56
C GLN A 123 -6.51 5.16 -18.17
N THR A 124 -5.68 6.09 -17.71
CA THR A 124 -5.91 6.82 -16.46
C THR A 124 -7.04 7.83 -16.60
N ALA A 125 -7.58 8.33 -15.49
CA ALA A 125 -8.65 9.31 -15.52
C ALA A 125 -8.18 10.65 -16.13
N ASN A 126 -6.93 11.07 -15.87
CA ASN A 126 -6.33 12.26 -16.45
C ASN A 126 -6.16 12.13 -17.98
N ALA A 127 -5.78 10.97 -18.49
CA ALA A 127 -5.69 10.71 -19.93
C ALA A 127 -7.06 10.74 -20.61
N MET A 128 -8.13 10.27 -19.93
CA MET A 128 -9.50 10.22 -20.48
C MET A 128 -10.26 11.55 -20.35
N PHE A 129 -10.14 12.24 -19.22
CA PHE A 129 -10.98 13.40 -18.86
C PHE A 129 -10.16 14.68 -18.66
N GLY A 130 -8.84 14.61 -18.74
CA GLY A 130 -7.90 15.70 -18.51
C GLY A 130 -7.53 15.91 -17.04
N ASN A 131 -6.36 16.51 -16.80
CA ASN A 131 -5.77 16.71 -15.47
C ASN A 131 -6.71 17.48 -14.52
N ALA A 132 -7.35 18.55 -14.99
CA ALA A 132 -8.26 19.35 -14.16
C ALA A 132 -9.43 18.52 -13.62
N ALA A 133 -10.04 17.65 -14.46
CA ALA A 133 -11.12 16.78 -14.04
C ALA A 133 -10.64 15.73 -13.00
N SER A 134 -9.46 15.14 -13.23
CA SER A 134 -8.88 14.16 -12.30
C SER A 134 -8.65 14.79 -10.92
N VAL A 135 -7.98 15.94 -10.85
CA VAL A 135 -7.70 16.65 -9.60
C VAL A 135 -8.99 17.02 -8.87
N LEU A 136 -9.93 17.69 -9.55
CA LEU A 136 -11.17 18.17 -8.91
C LEU A 136 -12.08 17.03 -8.44
N VAL A 137 -12.10 15.90 -9.15
CA VAL A 137 -12.87 14.73 -8.68
C VAL A 137 -12.13 14.01 -7.55
N GLY A 138 -10.81 14.00 -7.53
CA GLY A 138 -10.03 13.59 -6.37
C GLY A 138 -10.39 14.41 -5.12
N ASP A 139 -10.44 15.73 -5.24
CA ASP A 139 -10.87 16.63 -4.16
C ASP A 139 -12.31 16.36 -3.70
N PHE A 140 -13.21 16.08 -4.64
CA PHE A 140 -14.58 15.68 -4.32
C PHE A 140 -14.62 14.39 -3.49
N LEU A 141 -13.90 13.34 -3.90
CA LEU A 141 -13.83 12.07 -3.16
C LEU A 141 -13.24 12.27 -1.76
N TYR A 142 -12.20 13.07 -1.66
CA TYR A 142 -11.57 13.42 -0.39
C TYR A 142 -12.57 14.14 0.54
N SER A 143 -13.24 15.18 0.04
CA SER A 143 -14.27 15.92 0.80
C SER A 143 -15.43 15.02 1.19
N ARG A 144 -15.85 14.11 0.31
CA ARG A 144 -16.91 13.13 0.59
C ARG A 144 -16.49 12.16 1.69
N ALA A 145 -15.23 11.70 1.70
CA ALA A 145 -14.69 10.88 2.76
C ALA A 145 -14.78 11.59 4.12
N PHE A 146 -14.43 12.88 4.20
CA PHE A 146 -14.59 13.68 5.43
C PHE A 146 -16.05 13.80 5.89
N GLN A 147 -17.00 14.03 4.97
CA GLN A 147 -18.43 14.04 5.31
C GLN A 147 -18.88 12.70 5.90
N MET A 148 -18.41 11.58 5.33
CA MET A 148 -18.73 10.24 5.81
C MET A 148 -18.15 9.98 7.21
N MET A 149 -16.89 10.39 7.46
CA MET A 149 -16.26 10.28 8.78
C MET A 149 -17.05 11.02 9.86
N VAL A 150 -17.49 12.26 9.56
CA VAL A 150 -18.34 13.06 10.47
C VAL A 150 -19.64 12.32 10.76
N GLY A 151 -20.23 11.65 9.76
CA GLY A 151 -21.46 10.88 9.92
C GLY A 151 -21.35 9.68 10.86
N VAL A 152 -20.16 9.13 11.06
CA VAL A 152 -19.90 8.06 12.05
C VAL A 152 -20.00 8.58 13.49
N GLY A 153 -19.68 9.86 13.71
CA GLY A 153 -19.87 10.53 15.01
C GLY A 153 -18.83 10.16 16.08
N ASP A 154 -17.71 9.56 15.71
CA ASP A 154 -16.63 9.17 16.63
C ASP A 154 -15.37 10.03 16.37
N MET A 155 -15.01 10.87 17.35
CA MET A 155 -13.86 11.76 17.24
C MET A 155 -12.52 11.03 17.19
N ARG A 156 -12.42 9.83 17.73
CA ARG A 156 -11.20 9.00 17.63
C ARG A 156 -10.98 8.55 16.20
N ILE A 157 -12.04 8.15 15.51
CA ILE A 157 -12.01 7.80 14.08
C ILE A 157 -11.60 9.01 13.24
N MET A 158 -12.20 10.18 13.52
CA MET A 158 -11.82 11.44 12.85
C MET A 158 -10.33 11.75 13.03
N GLN A 159 -9.79 11.62 14.24
CA GLN A 159 -8.39 11.86 14.54
C GLN A 159 -7.49 10.94 13.73
N VAL A 160 -7.75 9.61 13.75
CA VAL A 160 -6.94 8.62 13.01
C VAL A 160 -6.92 8.93 11.52
N LEU A 161 -8.07 9.27 10.93
CA LEU A 161 -8.16 9.51 9.49
C LEU A 161 -7.57 10.85 9.08
N SER A 162 -7.75 11.91 9.88
CA SER A 162 -7.12 13.22 9.62
C SER A 162 -5.60 13.14 9.71
N ASP A 163 -5.07 12.46 10.73
CA ASP A 163 -3.62 12.24 10.85
C ASP A 163 -3.08 11.39 9.69
N ALA A 164 -3.83 10.35 9.31
CA ALA A 164 -3.42 9.50 8.18
C ALA A 164 -3.37 10.29 6.87
N THR A 165 -4.39 11.11 6.60
CA THR A 165 -4.45 11.90 5.35
C THR A 165 -3.36 12.96 5.30
N ASN A 166 -3.04 13.60 6.45
CA ASN A 166 -1.93 14.55 6.52
C ASN A 166 -0.58 13.88 6.24
N ILE A 167 -0.31 12.73 6.90
CA ILE A 167 0.95 11.98 6.71
C ILE A 167 1.08 11.47 5.27
N ILE A 168 -0.02 11.02 4.63
CA ILE A 168 0.00 10.60 3.23
C ILE A 168 0.39 11.79 2.33
N ALA A 169 -0.20 12.96 2.53
CA ALA A 169 0.15 14.15 1.77
C ALA A 169 1.62 14.56 1.96
N GLU A 170 2.16 14.47 3.18
CA GLU A 170 3.58 14.66 3.44
C GLU A 170 4.44 13.61 2.72
N GLY A 171 3.98 12.35 2.65
CA GLY A 171 4.65 11.27 1.94
C GLY A 171 4.76 11.51 0.44
N GLU A 172 3.70 12.07 -0.19
CA GLU A 172 3.72 12.46 -1.60
C GLU A 172 4.76 13.57 -1.87
N VAL A 173 4.80 14.59 -1.01
CA VAL A 173 5.79 15.67 -1.13
C VAL A 173 7.21 15.14 -0.91
N LEU A 174 7.41 14.24 0.05
CA LEU A 174 8.71 13.61 0.28
C LEU A 174 9.16 12.78 -0.93
N GLN A 175 8.24 12.02 -1.56
CA GLN A 175 8.55 11.29 -2.78
C GLN A 175 8.97 12.24 -3.90
N LEU A 176 8.22 13.31 -4.13
CA LEU A 176 8.53 14.32 -5.15
C LEU A 176 9.92 14.94 -4.91
N MET A 177 10.29 15.24 -3.66
CA MET A 177 11.61 15.76 -3.31
C MET A 177 12.74 14.75 -3.50
N ASN A 178 12.44 13.46 -3.45
CA ASN A 178 13.40 12.37 -3.62
C ASN A 178 13.54 11.93 -5.09
N CYS A 179 12.64 12.30 -5.98
CA CYS A 179 12.77 12.00 -7.41
C CYS A 179 14.06 12.64 -7.95
N HIS A 180 14.78 11.90 -8.78
CA HIS A 180 16.07 12.28 -9.38
C HIS A 180 17.22 12.51 -8.37
N ASP A 181 17.02 12.18 -7.08
CA ASP A 181 18.07 12.23 -6.05
C ASP A 181 18.68 10.83 -5.85
N ALA A 182 19.83 10.59 -6.46
CA ALA A 182 20.54 9.32 -6.34
C ALA A 182 21.24 9.12 -4.97
N ASP A 183 21.20 10.10 -4.08
CA ASP A 183 21.77 10.01 -2.73
C ASP A 183 20.73 9.62 -1.67
N VAL A 184 19.51 9.24 -2.11
CA VAL A 184 18.50 8.67 -1.21
C VAL A 184 18.96 7.32 -0.67
N ASP A 185 18.98 7.20 0.65
CA ASP A 185 19.29 5.97 1.36
C ASP A 185 18.03 5.13 1.66
N GLU A 186 18.25 3.91 2.17
CA GLU A 186 17.15 3.00 2.55
C GLU A 186 16.22 3.61 3.61
N ALA A 187 16.75 4.41 4.56
CA ALA A 187 15.93 5.01 5.62
C ALA A 187 14.95 6.04 5.05
N ARG A 188 15.41 6.91 4.15
CA ARG A 188 14.58 7.88 3.43
C ARG A 188 13.54 7.20 2.54
N TYR A 189 13.94 6.14 1.82
CA TYR A 189 13.02 5.31 1.03
C TYR A 189 11.93 4.70 1.90
N LEU A 190 12.28 4.03 3.01
CA LEU A 190 11.31 3.43 3.93
C LEU A 190 10.37 4.47 4.54
N GLN A 191 10.86 5.68 4.81
CA GLN A 191 10.00 6.77 5.30
C GLN A 191 8.93 7.13 4.26
N VAL A 192 9.31 7.29 2.98
CA VAL A 192 8.37 7.59 1.90
C VAL A 192 7.29 6.53 1.79
N ILE A 193 7.66 5.25 1.68
CA ILE A 193 6.65 4.18 1.49
C ILE A 193 5.77 3.97 2.72
N ARG A 194 6.30 4.22 3.94
CA ARG A 194 5.50 4.18 5.16
C ARG A 194 4.49 5.32 5.21
N TYR A 195 4.87 6.52 4.80
CA TYR A 195 3.99 7.69 4.78
C TYR A 195 2.96 7.60 3.65
N LYS A 196 3.40 7.41 2.42
CA LYS A 196 2.54 7.37 1.23
C LYS A 196 1.61 6.16 1.20
N THR A 197 2.15 4.97 1.47
CA THR A 197 1.43 3.71 1.23
C THR A 197 0.98 3.01 2.51
N ALA A 198 1.90 2.74 3.45
CA ALA A 198 1.59 1.93 4.63
C ALA A 198 0.65 2.65 5.59
N LYS A 199 0.66 3.99 5.63
CA LYS A 199 -0.18 4.78 6.54
C LYS A 199 -1.67 4.52 6.36
N LEU A 200 -2.15 4.31 5.14
CA LEU A 200 -3.56 3.99 4.91
C LEU A 200 -3.91 2.54 5.30
N PHE A 201 -2.98 1.61 5.21
CA PHE A 201 -3.13 0.24 5.73
C PHE A 201 -3.19 0.25 7.27
N GLU A 202 -2.32 1.03 7.92
CA GLU A 202 -2.35 1.26 9.37
C GLU A 202 -3.72 1.79 9.80
N ALA A 203 -4.18 2.88 9.17
CA ALA A 203 -5.46 3.50 9.49
C ALA A 203 -6.61 2.50 9.31
N ALA A 204 -6.64 1.74 8.21
CA ALA A 204 -7.66 0.74 7.94
C ALA A 204 -7.75 -0.32 9.05
N SER A 205 -6.62 -0.87 9.49
CA SER A 205 -6.54 -1.86 10.55
C SER A 205 -6.95 -1.28 11.91
N ARG A 206 -6.49 -0.06 12.21
CA ARG A 206 -6.82 0.69 13.43
C ARG A 206 -8.30 1.01 13.52
N LEU A 207 -8.94 1.43 12.44
CA LEU A 207 -10.38 1.70 12.39
C LEU A 207 -11.21 0.46 12.73
N GLY A 208 -10.84 -0.71 12.21
CA GLY A 208 -11.48 -1.97 12.57
C GLY A 208 -11.40 -2.29 14.06
N ALA A 209 -10.23 -2.02 14.68
CA ALA A 209 -10.04 -2.16 16.12
C ALA A 209 -10.93 -1.19 16.93
N ILE A 210 -10.97 0.09 16.53
CA ILE A 210 -11.75 1.13 17.22
C ILE A 210 -13.24 0.81 17.21
N VAL A 211 -13.83 0.48 16.05
CA VAL A 211 -15.27 0.12 15.98
C VAL A 211 -15.57 -1.17 16.74
N GLY A 212 -14.62 -2.10 16.80
CA GLY A 212 -14.67 -3.31 17.60
C GLY A 212 -14.45 -3.08 19.09
N LYS A 213 -14.21 -1.84 19.53
CA LYS A 213 -13.93 -1.47 20.93
C LYS A 213 -12.77 -2.25 21.52
N ALA A 214 -11.73 -2.47 20.75
CA ALA A 214 -10.50 -3.10 21.20
C ALA A 214 -9.83 -2.31 22.33
N SER A 215 -9.03 -2.99 23.17
CA SER A 215 -8.16 -2.29 24.11
C SER A 215 -7.11 -1.46 23.35
N PRO A 216 -6.55 -0.39 23.96
CA PRO A 216 -5.48 0.39 23.34
C PRO A 216 -4.29 -0.46 22.87
N GLU A 217 -3.96 -1.51 23.61
CA GLU A 217 -2.89 -2.44 23.24
C GLU A 217 -3.22 -3.21 21.95
N ILE A 218 -4.45 -3.73 21.83
CA ILE A 218 -4.88 -4.48 20.64
C ILE A 218 -5.03 -3.52 19.44
N GLU A 219 -5.52 -2.30 19.66
CA GLU A 219 -5.58 -1.27 18.63
C GLU A 219 -4.18 -1.00 18.07
N GLU A 220 -3.16 -0.82 18.93
CA GLU A 220 -1.80 -0.56 18.51
C GLU A 220 -1.17 -1.76 17.77
N ARG A 221 -1.46 -2.99 18.22
CA ARG A 221 -1.03 -4.21 17.51
C ARG A 221 -1.63 -4.32 16.10
N LEU A 222 -2.90 -3.98 15.92
CA LEU A 222 -3.55 -3.96 14.61
C LEU A 222 -3.02 -2.80 13.74
N ALA A 223 -2.69 -1.66 14.34
CA ALA A 223 -2.03 -0.56 13.63
C ALA A 223 -0.64 -0.98 13.14
N ALA A 224 0.18 -1.59 14.00
CA ALA A 224 1.49 -2.13 13.63
C ALA A 224 1.38 -3.17 12.51
N TYR A 225 0.40 -4.09 12.60
CA TYR A 225 0.08 -5.03 11.54
C TYR A 225 -0.14 -4.32 10.19
N GLY A 226 -0.99 -3.28 10.17
CA GLY A 226 -1.26 -2.51 8.96
C GLY A 226 -0.03 -1.82 8.39
N THR A 227 0.81 -1.22 9.26
CA THR A 227 2.06 -0.58 8.86
C THR A 227 3.01 -1.55 8.19
N HIS A 228 3.27 -2.69 8.83
CA HIS A 228 4.18 -3.71 8.29
C HIS A 228 3.64 -4.35 7.00
N LEU A 229 2.34 -4.66 6.96
CA LEU A 229 1.69 -5.19 5.74
C LEU A 229 1.81 -4.21 4.56
N GLY A 230 1.53 -2.93 4.80
CA GLY A 230 1.60 -1.89 3.76
C GLY A 230 3.03 -1.67 3.27
N THR A 231 4.02 -1.73 4.16
CA THR A 231 5.44 -1.65 3.83
C THR A 231 5.87 -2.84 2.97
N ALA A 232 5.53 -4.07 3.38
CA ALA A 232 5.82 -5.29 2.59
C ALA A 232 5.18 -5.22 1.20
N PHE A 233 3.94 -4.74 1.15
CA PHE A 233 3.18 -4.60 -0.10
C PHE A 233 3.86 -3.66 -1.09
N GLN A 234 4.35 -2.50 -0.62
CA GLN A 234 5.03 -1.53 -1.48
C GLN A 234 6.39 -2.05 -1.95
N ILE A 235 7.20 -2.63 -1.06
CA ILE A 235 8.50 -3.21 -1.47
C ILE A 235 8.31 -4.25 -2.59
N ILE A 236 7.25 -5.07 -2.51
CA ILE A 236 6.95 -6.05 -3.57
C ILE A 236 6.46 -5.37 -4.86
N ASP A 237 5.68 -4.28 -4.77
CA ASP A 237 5.31 -3.52 -5.97
C ASP A 237 6.56 -2.98 -6.68
N ASP A 238 7.54 -2.45 -5.94
CA ASP A 238 8.81 -1.97 -6.48
C ASP A 238 9.65 -3.13 -7.09
N VAL A 239 9.64 -4.33 -6.49
CA VAL A 239 10.29 -5.52 -7.08
C VAL A 239 9.62 -5.91 -8.40
N LEU A 240 8.30 -5.84 -8.48
CA LEU A 240 7.55 -6.21 -9.68
C LEU A 240 7.83 -5.26 -10.86
N ASP A 241 8.15 -4.00 -10.60
CA ASP A 241 8.56 -3.04 -11.63
C ASP A 241 9.84 -3.45 -12.37
N TYR A 242 10.68 -4.31 -11.76
CA TYR A 242 11.91 -4.86 -12.36
C TYR A 242 11.81 -6.35 -12.74
N SER A 243 10.80 -7.09 -12.31
CA SER A 243 10.73 -8.55 -12.47
C SER A 243 9.40 -9.05 -13.00
N GLY A 244 8.35 -8.23 -12.99
CA GLY A 244 7.00 -8.60 -13.41
C GLY A 244 6.89 -8.78 -14.92
N ALA A 245 5.84 -9.47 -15.34
CA ALA A 245 5.38 -9.40 -16.72
C ALA A 245 4.42 -8.21 -16.85
N GLU A 246 4.52 -7.41 -17.91
CA GLU A 246 3.61 -6.27 -18.15
C GLU A 246 2.13 -6.68 -18.09
N ALA A 247 1.82 -7.90 -18.53
CA ALA A 247 0.47 -8.46 -18.45
C ALA A 247 -0.05 -8.66 -17.02
N GLU A 248 0.85 -8.80 -16.03
CA GLU A 248 0.48 -9.02 -14.62
C GLU A 248 0.40 -7.72 -13.83
N THR A 249 1.27 -6.75 -14.16
CA THR A 249 1.33 -5.45 -13.48
C THR A 249 0.32 -4.45 -14.05
N GLY A 250 0.00 -4.58 -15.33
CA GLY A 250 -0.85 -3.62 -16.06
C GLY A 250 -0.22 -2.24 -16.22
N LYS A 251 1.11 -2.15 -16.04
CA LYS A 251 1.98 -0.99 -16.25
C LYS A 251 3.17 -1.42 -17.11
N HIS A 252 3.88 -0.47 -17.65
CA HIS A 252 5.17 -0.75 -18.29
C HIS A 252 6.24 -1.05 -17.24
N LEU A 253 7.17 -1.95 -17.55
CA LEU A 253 8.32 -2.18 -16.67
C LEU A 253 9.22 -0.95 -16.64
N GLY A 254 9.75 -0.64 -15.45
CA GLY A 254 10.65 0.48 -15.25
C GLY A 254 9.95 1.84 -15.18
N ASP A 255 8.64 1.90 -14.89
CA ASP A 255 7.93 3.15 -14.68
C ASP A 255 8.56 3.96 -13.53
N ASP A 256 8.91 3.32 -12.41
CA ASP A 256 9.57 3.99 -11.27
C ASP A 256 10.91 4.62 -11.66
N LEU A 257 11.72 3.92 -12.49
CA LEU A 257 12.97 4.47 -13.00
C LEU A 257 12.73 5.62 -13.97
N ALA A 258 11.73 5.51 -14.85
CA ALA A 258 11.39 6.55 -15.81
C ALA A 258 11.01 7.87 -15.10
N GLU A 259 10.38 7.76 -13.95
CA GLU A 259 10.02 8.87 -13.07
C GLU A 259 11.18 9.32 -12.14
N GLY A 260 12.35 8.70 -12.24
CA GLY A 260 13.51 9.00 -11.41
C GLY A 260 13.33 8.62 -9.93
N LYS A 261 12.45 7.66 -9.61
CA LYS A 261 12.19 7.21 -8.23
C LYS A 261 13.30 6.28 -7.75
N PRO A 262 14.05 6.62 -6.67
CA PRO A 262 15.08 5.74 -6.10
C PRO A 262 14.44 4.65 -5.23
N THR A 263 14.04 3.54 -5.86
CA THR A 263 13.44 2.38 -5.19
C THR A 263 14.48 1.48 -4.54
N LEU A 264 14.07 0.60 -3.62
CA LEU A 264 14.98 -0.24 -2.84
C LEU A 264 15.96 -1.05 -3.70
N PRO A 265 15.55 -1.68 -4.83
CA PRO A 265 16.49 -2.37 -5.72
C PRO A 265 17.60 -1.46 -6.25
N LEU A 266 17.30 -0.21 -6.62
CA LEU A 266 18.29 0.75 -7.11
C LEU A 266 19.23 1.20 -6.01
N ILE A 267 18.70 1.53 -4.83
CA ILE A 267 19.48 1.91 -3.64
C ILE A 267 20.47 0.79 -3.29
N TYR A 268 20.04 -0.46 -3.35
CA TYR A 268 20.93 -1.60 -3.08
C TYR A 268 22.07 -1.70 -4.08
N VAL A 269 21.83 -1.52 -5.39
CA VAL A 269 22.89 -1.51 -6.40
C VAL A 269 23.87 -0.37 -6.15
N MET A 270 23.38 0.81 -5.81
CA MET A 270 24.23 1.98 -5.49
C MET A 270 25.19 1.69 -4.34
N GLN A 271 24.77 0.91 -3.35
CA GLN A 271 25.56 0.60 -2.13
C GLN A 271 26.45 -0.62 -2.27
N HIS A 272 26.05 -1.63 -3.07
CA HIS A 272 26.67 -2.97 -3.09
C HIS A 272 27.11 -3.45 -4.48
N GLY A 273 26.74 -2.74 -5.55
CA GLY A 273 27.16 -3.04 -6.91
C GLY A 273 28.61 -2.66 -7.19
N THR A 274 29.11 -3.00 -8.38
CA THR A 274 30.41 -2.50 -8.84
C THR A 274 30.33 -0.98 -9.06
N PRO A 275 31.49 -0.27 -9.09
CA PRO A 275 31.52 1.16 -9.40
C PRO A 275 30.81 1.52 -10.71
N GLU A 276 30.92 0.65 -11.73
CA GLU A 276 30.30 0.82 -13.04
C GLU A 276 28.77 0.68 -12.94
N GLN A 277 28.30 -0.32 -12.18
CA GLN A 277 26.87 -0.55 -11.94
C GLN A 277 26.28 0.63 -11.15
N ALA A 278 26.92 1.05 -10.08
CA ALA A 278 26.50 2.21 -9.29
C ALA A 278 26.46 3.49 -10.12
N ALA A 279 27.46 3.73 -10.98
CA ALA A 279 27.48 4.89 -11.88
C ALA A 279 26.36 4.84 -12.93
N CYS A 280 26.04 3.66 -13.47
CA CYS A 280 24.93 3.47 -14.40
C CYS A 280 23.59 3.79 -13.73
N VAL A 281 23.34 3.22 -12.55
CA VAL A 281 22.08 3.44 -11.79
C VAL A 281 21.94 4.89 -11.36
N ARG A 282 23.04 5.52 -10.86
CA ARG A 282 23.03 6.94 -10.50
C ARG A 282 22.58 7.81 -11.67
N ARG A 283 23.24 7.66 -12.82
CA ARG A 283 22.89 8.43 -14.02
C ARG A 283 21.43 8.21 -14.41
N ALA A 284 20.95 6.97 -14.38
CA ALA A 284 19.58 6.65 -14.74
C ALA A 284 18.54 7.27 -13.79
N ILE A 285 18.81 7.32 -12.47
CA ILE A 285 17.96 8.02 -11.50
C ILE A 285 17.98 9.53 -11.79
N GLU A 286 19.15 10.14 -11.94
CA GLU A 286 19.32 11.59 -12.11
C GLU A 286 18.68 12.11 -13.42
N GLN A 287 18.72 11.30 -14.50
CA GLN A 287 18.17 11.69 -15.80
C GLN A 287 16.69 11.31 -15.95
N GLY A 288 16.24 10.23 -15.31
CA GLY A 288 14.96 9.62 -15.56
C GLY A 288 14.87 9.02 -16.97
N GLY A 289 13.69 8.56 -17.35
CA GLY A 289 13.44 7.99 -18.66
C GLY A 289 13.75 6.49 -18.74
N ARG A 290 13.52 5.90 -19.92
CA ARG A 290 13.57 4.43 -20.11
C ARG A 290 14.79 3.94 -20.88
N ASP A 291 15.61 4.84 -21.38
CA ASP A 291 16.72 4.49 -22.30
C ASP A 291 17.78 3.60 -21.61
N ASP A 292 18.08 3.90 -20.33
CA ASP A 292 19.03 3.14 -19.53
C ASP A 292 18.42 1.90 -18.85
N PHE A 293 17.08 1.67 -18.93
CA PHE A 293 16.40 0.57 -18.22
C PHE A 293 17.00 -0.81 -18.44
N PRO A 294 17.38 -1.25 -19.66
CA PRO A 294 17.99 -2.57 -19.86
C PRO A 294 19.31 -2.71 -19.07
N ALA A 295 20.17 -1.69 -19.09
CA ALA A 295 21.46 -1.71 -18.39
C ALA A 295 21.27 -1.68 -16.86
N VAL A 296 20.29 -0.91 -16.37
CA VAL A 296 19.90 -0.86 -14.95
C VAL A 296 19.34 -2.23 -14.50
N LEU A 297 18.49 -2.87 -15.31
CA LEU A 297 17.92 -4.18 -15.02
C LEU A 297 19.02 -5.25 -14.90
N ASP A 298 20.02 -5.22 -15.78
CA ASP A 298 21.16 -6.12 -15.70
C ASP A 298 21.98 -5.88 -14.43
N ALA A 299 22.20 -4.61 -14.04
CA ALA A 299 22.88 -4.26 -12.79
C ALA A 299 22.10 -4.73 -11.55
N VAL A 300 20.77 -4.53 -11.52
CA VAL A 300 19.85 -4.97 -10.45
C VAL A 300 19.90 -6.48 -10.28
N ARG A 301 19.89 -7.24 -11.38
CA ARG A 301 19.99 -8.72 -11.37
C ARG A 301 21.37 -9.18 -10.91
N ALA A 302 22.44 -8.61 -11.47
CA ALA A 302 23.81 -9.02 -11.16
C ALA A 302 24.20 -8.73 -9.71
N ALA A 303 23.70 -7.64 -9.12
CA ALA A 303 23.93 -7.30 -7.72
C ALA A 303 23.08 -8.12 -6.73
N GLY A 304 22.07 -8.89 -7.19
CA GLY A 304 21.14 -9.60 -6.31
C GLY A 304 20.16 -8.68 -5.59
N ALA A 305 19.89 -7.49 -6.12
CA ALA A 305 19.09 -6.45 -5.47
C ALA A 305 17.62 -6.86 -5.30
N LEU A 306 17.06 -7.62 -6.25
CA LEU A 306 15.70 -8.12 -6.13
C LEU A 306 15.55 -9.12 -4.98
N GLU A 307 16.54 -10.00 -4.79
CA GLU A 307 16.52 -10.96 -3.69
C GLU A 307 16.63 -10.28 -2.34
N HIS A 308 17.43 -9.21 -2.23
CA HIS A 308 17.50 -8.36 -1.05
C HIS A 308 16.14 -7.71 -0.77
N ALA A 309 15.53 -7.06 -1.74
CA ALA A 309 14.23 -6.40 -1.58
C ALA A 309 13.12 -7.40 -1.18
N LYS A 310 13.09 -8.59 -1.80
CA LYS A 310 12.19 -9.68 -1.40
C LYS A 310 12.43 -10.14 0.03
N ALA A 311 13.68 -10.19 0.50
CA ALA A 311 14.00 -10.55 1.88
C ALA A 311 13.50 -9.48 2.86
N CYS A 312 13.66 -8.18 2.55
CA CYS A 312 13.11 -7.07 3.33
C CYS A 312 11.58 -7.15 3.40
N ALA A 313 10.90 -7.40 2.27
CA ALA A 313 9.46 -7.56 2.25
C ALA A 313 8.97 -8.75 3.09
N ARG A 314 9.68 -9.88 3.08
CA ARG A 314 9.35 -11.03 3.94
C ARG A 314 9.49 -10.68 5.41
N LEU A 315 10.55 -9.98 5.81
CA LEU A 315 10.73 -9.53 7.19
C LEU A 315 9.54 -8.66 7.64
N GLU A 316 9.12 -7.72 6.82
CA GLU A 316 7.96 -6.87 7.13
C GLU A 316 6.66 -7.71 7.21
N ALA A 317 6.45 -8.68 6.34
CA ALA A 317 5.29 -9.58 6.41
C ALA A 317 5.30 -10.45 7.68
N ASP A 318 6.47 -10.92 8.12
CA ASP A 318 6.63 -11.67 9.36
C ASP A 318 6.35 -10.78 10.60
N LEU A 319 6.80 -9.53 10.59
CA LEU A 319 6.50 -8.55 11.63
C LEU A 319 5.00 -8.23 11.69
N ALA A 320 4.33 -8.13 10.54
CA ALA A 320 2.88 -8.01 10.48
C ALA A 320 2.20 -9.20 11.17
N ALA A 321 2.55 -10.42 10.81
CA ALA A 321 1.99 -11.63 11.41
C ALA A 321 2.23 -11.69 12.92
N GLN A 322 3.43 -11.33 13.39
CA GLN A 322 3.78 -11.28 14.81
C GLN A 322 2.94 -10.25 15.58
N SER A 323 2.67 -9.10 14.98
CA SER A 323 1.88 -8.04 15.62
C SER A 323 0.52 -8.52 16.08
N ILE A 324 -0.11 -9.43 15.33
CA ILE A 324 -1.45 -9.97 15.63
C ILE A 324 -1.42 -11.37 16.27
N ALA A 325 -0.25 -11.89 16.63
CA ALA A 325 -0.14 -13.23 17.21
C ALA A 325 -1.00 -13.41 18.47
N ALA A 326 -1.11 -12.37 19.31
CA ALA A 326 -1.87 -12.37 20.55
C ALA A 326 -3.40 -12.24 20.35
N LEU A 327 -3.92 -11.97 19.14
CA LEU A 327 -5.35 -11.93 18.90
C LEU A 327 -5.99 -13.32 19.14
N PRO A 328 -7.24 -13.38 19.62
CA PRO A 328 -7.96 -14.63 19.75
C PRO A 328 -8.06 -15.39 18.42
N PRO A 329 -8.05 -16.72 18.44
CA PRO A 329 -8.26 -17.52 17.22
C PRO A 329 -9.62 -17.21 16.58
N SER A 330 -9.61 -16.94 15.29
CA SER A 330 -10.82 -16.71 14.48
C SER A 330 -10.48 -16.80 13.00
N ASN A 331 -11.48 -17.08 12.16
CA ASN A 331 -11.30 -17.07 10.70
C ASN A 331 -10.81 -15.69 10.19
N TYR A 332 -11.19 -14.61 10.87
CA TYR A 332 -10.72 -13.26 10.55
C TYR A 332 -9.22 -13.08 10.82
N LYS A 333 -8.72 -13.60 11.97
CA LYS A 333 -7.29 -13.62 12.27
C LYS A 333 -6.52 -14.46 11.25
N GLU A 334 -7.03 -15.63 10.89
CA GLU A 334 -6.42 -16.49 9.89
C GLU A 334 -6.32 -15.78 8.54
N SER A 335 -7.41 -15.10 8.11
CA SER A 335 -7.40 -14.30 6.88
C SER A 335 -6.41 -13.13 6.93
N LEU A 336 -6.22 -12.47 8.08
CA LEU A 336 -5.18 -11.45 8.24
C LEU A 336 -3.77 -12.06 8.09
N LEU A 337 -3.52 -13.24 8.66
CA LEU A 337 -2.23 -13.95 8.50
C LEU A 337 -1.99 -14.38 7.05
N GLU A 338 -3.03 -14.87 6.36
CA GLU A 338 -2.96 -15.21 4.93
C GLU A 338 -2.67 -13.98 4.08
N LEU A 339 -3.22 -12.80 4.44
CA LEU A 339 -2.98 -11.56 3.73
C LEU A 339 -1.52 -11.09 3.84
N SER A 340 -0.87 -11.29 5.00
CA SER A 340 0.57 -11.02 5.17
C SER A 340 1.40 -11.91 4.24
N SER A 341 1.07 -13.20 4.16
CA SER A 341 1.72 -14.14 3.25
C SER A 341 1.49 -13.79 1.77
N PHE A 342 0.27 -13.37 1.44
CA PHE A 342 -0.10 -12.95 0.09
C PHE A 342 0.70 -11.71 -0.37
N ALA A 343 0.95 -10.76 0.53
CA ALA A 343 1.67 -9.53 0.17
C ALA A 343 3.03 -9.84 -0.49
N VAL A 344 3.73 -10.87 -0.02
CA VAL A 344 5.05 -11.28 -0.53
C VAL A 344 5.01 -12.36 -1.60
N ALA A 345 3.94 -13.16 -1.67
CA ALA A 345 3.82 -14.25 -2.65
C ALA A 345 3.64 -13.77 -4.10
N ARG A 346 3.32 -12.48 -4.32
CA ARG A 346 3.10 -11.89 -5.65
C ARG A 346 4.37 -11.76 -6.49
N ALA A 347 5.53 -11.86 -5.86
CA ALA A 347 6.85 -11.76 -6.53
C ALA A 347 7.43 -13.12 -6.98
N TYR A 348 6.62 -14.19 -6.94
CA TYR A 348 7.04 -15.56 -7.28
C TYR A 348 6.10 -16.19 -8.31
#